data_b6f13b48987a30f1bf6be5e3747fdd85
#
_entry.id   b6f13b48987a30f1bf6be5e3747fdd85
#
_cell.length_a   1.000
_cell.length_b   1.000
_cell.length_c   1.000
_cell.angle_alpha   90.00
_cell.angle_beta   90.00
_cell.angle_gamma   90.00
#
_symmetry.space_group_name_H-M   'P 1'
#
loop_
_entity.id
_entity.type
_entity.pdbx_description
1 polymer ?
#
loop_
_entity_poly.entity_id
_entity_poly.type
_entity_poly.pdbx_seq_one_letter_code
_entity_poly.pdbx_strand_id
1 'polypeptide(L)'
;MADSTPAPATARRARPAVIALAVGLAMLGAAMLGEVIARVAGFKPFAAQPADIRVEPGGKLFRALPEGGFAHLPGEFKVTLPTGHSFRVTHGTNGLRATHPPSAGDAKPRPELWILGCSLTHGWSLNDEDTYPWRVQAALPEFEVVNGGVSGYGTLHQRLLFQELLKQRGKPAVVVVAYGLFHDYRNTYVRIWQKGFAPYNRLPDLTYPFARLTATGELTYDAAPATYSEWPLQRQSALVHWLEQQANVAEERREKSHEVSRALLANWAGACLKEGIPFVVAGISSDAGPMLEWCRSVGIKSVDISVPLTESGNTNAPHDGHPSAKANRVYAEKLVEFLRKNGLQKSTP
;
A
#
# COMPACT_ATOMS: atom_id res chain seq x y z
N MET A 1 76.06 -46.42 -18.57
CA MET A 1 75.40 -45.19 -18.07
C MET A 1 73.92 -45.43 -18.15
N ALA A 2 73.27 -45.67 -17.00
CA ALA A 2 71.83 -45.86 -16.91
C ALA A 2 71.20 -44.52 -16.60
N ASP A 3 70.37 -44.05 -17.50
CA ASP A 3 69.60 -42.79 -17.41
C ASP A 3 68.42 -43.01 -16.46
N SER A 4 68.46 -42.46 -15.27
CA SER A 4 67.39 -42.54 -14.28
C SER A 4 66.50 -41.31 -14.39
N THR A 5 65.46 -41.44 -15.21
CA THR A 5 64.41 -40.44 -15.30
C THR A 5 63.59 -40.46 -13.96
N PRO A 6 63.42 -39.35 -13.24
CA PRO A 6 62.61 -39.34 -12.00
C PRO A 6 61.14 -39.51 -12.34
N ALA A 7 60.45 -40.40 -11.61
CA ALA A 7 59.02 -40.63 -11.72
C ALA A 7 58.23 -39.38 -11.41
N PRO A 8 57.14 -39.05 -12.14
CA PRO A 8 56.32 -37.87 -11.88
C PRO A 8 55.69 -37.96 -10.47
N ALA A 9 55.80 -36.87 -9.72
CA ALA A 9 55.19 -36.72 -8.41
C ALA A 9 53.66 -36.88 -8.53
N THR A 10 53.13 -37.94 -7.91
CA THR A 10 51.68 -38.18 -7.82
C THR A 10 51.04 -37.04 -7.00
N ALA A 11 50.31 -36.19 -7.66
CA ALA A 11 49.50 -35.16 -7.01
C ALA A 11 48.56 -35.83 -6.00
N ARG A 12 48.79 -35.65 -4.71
CA ARG A 12 47.91 -36.12 -3.66
C ARG A 12 46.54 -35.49 -3.82
N ARG A 13 45.55 -36.25 -4.26
CA ARG A 13 44.13 -35.83 -4.29
C ARG A 13 43.74 -35.48 -2.85
N ALA A 14 43.39 -34.22 -2.61
CA ALA A 14 42.89 -33.77 -1.32
C ALA A 14 41.63 -34.59 -0.95
N ARG A 15 41.59 -35.06 0.29
CA ARG A 15 40.45 -35.86 0.78
C ARG A 15 39.17 -34.99 0.70
N PRO A 16 38.04 -35.55 0.27
CA PRO A 16 36.79 -34.78 0.12
C PRO A 16 36.40 -33.95 1.33
N ALA A 17 36.68 -34.47 2.54
CA ALA A 17 36.45 -33.80 3.81
C ALA A 17 37.29 -32.51 3.97
N VAL A 18 38.56 -32.51 3.50
CA VAL A 18 39.43 -31.32 3.56
C VAL A 18 38.95 -30.26 2.59
N ILE A 19 38.51 -30.66 1.39
CA ILE A 19 37.92 -29.73 0.42
C ILE A 19 36.63 -29.14 0.98
N ALA A 20 35.74 -29.92 1.55
CA ALA A 20 34.51 -29.46 2.18
C ALA A 20 34.76 -28.47 3.32
N LEU A 21 35.75 -28.78 4.18
CA LEU A 21 36.15 -27.87 5.27
C LEU A 21 36.71 -26.54 4.73
N ALA A 22 37.60 -26.61 3.74
CA ALA A 22 38.19 -25.41 3.13
C ALA A 22 37.12 -24.52 2.45
N VAL A 23 36.15 -25.11 1.74
CA VAL A 23 35.02 -24.40 1.16
C VAL A 23 34.15 -23.78 2.26
N GLY A 24 33.85 -24.53 3.35
CA GLY A 24 33.10 -23.99 4.48
C GLY A 24 33.77 -22.80 5.16
N LEU A 25 35.08 -22.86 5.37
CA LEU A 25 35.85 -21.76 5.94
C LEU A 25 35.90 -20.54 4.99
N ALA A 26 36.06 -20.78 3.69
CA ALA A 26 36.05 -19.72 2.70
C ALA A 26 34.67 -19.03 2.65
N MET A 27 33.59 -19.79 2.67
CA MET A 27 32.21 -19.21 2.74
C MET A 27 31.97 -18.42 4.01
N LEU A 28 32.44 -18.91 5.16
CA LEU A 28 32.34 -18.20 6.43
C LEU A 28 33.16 -16.89 6.39
N GLY A 29 34.38 -16.92 5.86
CA GLY A 29 35.21 -15.75 5.67
C GLY A 29 34.56 -14.72 4.75
N ALA A 30 33.98 -15.17 3.64
CA ALA A 30 33.25 -14.31 2.71
C ALA A 30 31.99 -13.70 3.36
N ALA A 31 31.25 -14.47 4.16
CA ALA A 31 30.09 -13.97 4.89
C ALA A 31 30.49 -12.93 5.96
N MET A 32 31.56 -13.16 6.71
CA MET A 32 32.08 -12.18 7.67
C MET A 32 32.54 -10.89 6.99
N LEU A 33 33.28 -10.99 5.88
CA LEU A 33 33.69 -9.82 5.10
C LEU A 33 32.48 -9.07 4.53
N GLY A 34 31.50 -9.78 3.99
CA GLY A 34 30.24 -9.21 3.52
C GLY A 34 29.46 -8.49 4.62
N GLU A 35 29.42 -9.04 5.82
CA GLU A 35 28.78 -8.41 6.99
C GLU A 35 29.50 -7.09 7.36
N VAL A 36 30.83 -7.08 7.38
CA VAL A 36 31.62 -5.85 7.64
C VAL A 36 31.33 -4.81 6.57
N ILE A 37 31.37 -5.19 5.30
CA ILE A 37 31.09 -4.30 4.18
C ILE A 37 29.67 -3.72 4.30
N ALA A 38 28.66 -4.56 4.56
CA ALA A 38 27.28 -4.11 4.71
C ALA A 38 27.14 -3.07 5.84
N ARG A 39 27.77 -3.32 7.00
CA ARG A 39 27.75 -2.37 8.13
C ARG A 39 28.47 -1.05 7.83
N VAL A 40 29.63 -1.12 7.19
CA VAL A 40 30.40 0.07 6.78
C VAL A 40 29.61 0.89 5.75
N ALA A 41 28.87 0.23 4.85
CA ALA A 41 27.95 0.86 3.90
C ALA A 41 26.67 1.42 4.55
N GLY A 42 26.51 1.29 5.88
CA GLY A 42 25.37 1.85 6.63
C GLY A 42 24.15 0.94 6.72
N PHE A 43 24.21 -0.27 6.17
CA PHE A 43 23.13 -1.24 6.34
C PHE A 43 23.05 -1.73 7.78
N LYS A 44 21.81 -2.01 8.24
CA LYS A 44 21.54 -2.47 9.61
C LYS A 44 20.77 -3.78 9.57
N PRO A 45 20.94 -4.65 10.60
CA PRO A 45 20.05 -5.77 10.79
C PRO A 45 18.58 -5.34 10.85
N PHE A 46 17.68 -6.25 10.53
CA PHE A 46 16.25 -5.99 10.61
C PHE A 46 15.81 -5.71 12.05
N ALA A 47 15.12 -4.61 12.24
CA ALA A 47 14.42 -4.28 13.47
C ALA A 47 12.93 -4.15 13.15
N ALA A 48 12.12 -5.07 13.65
CA ALA A 48 10.68 -4.90 13.62
C ALA A 48 10.33 -3.69 14.49
N GLN A 49 9.66 -2.71 13.91
CA GLN A 49 9.18 -1.57 14.71
C GLN A 49 7.88 -1.98 15.39
N PRO A 50 7.80 -1.99 16.73
CA PRO A 50 6.55 -2.21 17.41
C PRO A 50 5.63 -1.00 17.15
N ALA A 51 4.44 -1.28 16.65
CA ALA A 51 3.42 -0.27 16.50
C ALA A 51 2.67 -0.13 17.83
N ASP A 52 3.16 0.69 18.72
CA ASP A 52 2.44 1.03 19.96
C ASP A 52 1.47 2.19 19.66
N ILE A 53 0.47 1.88 18.83
CA ILE A 53 -0.63 2.79 18.50
C ILE A 53 -1.76 2.53 19.50
N ARG A 54 -2.13 3.58 20.26
CA ARG A 54 -3.26 3.53 21.18
C ARG A 54 -4.52 4.00 20.48
N VAL A 55 -5.60 3.24 20.64
CA VAL A 55 -6.92 3.57 20.10
C VAL A 55 -7.93 3.59 21.23
N GLU A 56 -8.62 4.69 21.42
CA GLU A 56 -9.66 4.87 22.43
C GLU A 56 -10.99 5.28 21.76
N PRO A 57 -12.09 4.62 22.14
CA PRO A 57 -12.25 3.49 23.04
C PRO A 57 -11.84 2.15 22.42
N GLY A 58 -11.67 1.14 23.25
CA GLY A 58 -11.65 -0.28 22.87
C GLY A 58 -10.35 -0.83 22.27
N GLY A 59 -9.32 -0.02 22.05
CA GLY A 59 -7.98 -0.50 21.62
C GLY A 59 -7.89 -1.02 20.18
N LYS A 60 -8.98 -0.99 19.42
CA LYS A 60 -9.07 -1.53 18.05
C LYS A 60 -9.69 -0.52 17.10
N LEU A 61 -9.15 -0.43 15.89
CA LEU A 61 -9.67 0.42 14.81
C LEU A 61 -10.19 -0.41 13.63
N PHE A 62 -9.82 -1.68 13.55
CA PHE A 62 -10.10 -2.56 12.43
C PHE A 62 -10.82 -3.83 12.86
N ARG A 63 -11.52 -4.45 11.91
CA ARG A 63 -12.09 -5.79 11.98
C ARG A 63 -11.72 -6.59 10.74
N ALA A 64 -11.56 -7.89 10.89
CA ALA A 64 -11.42 -8.81 9.75
C ALA A 64 -12.76 -8.95 9.01
N LEU A 65 -12.70 -9.21 7.72
CA LEU A 65 -13.86 -9.51 6.88
C LEU A 65 -13.94 -11.02 6.63
N PRO A 66 -15.15 -11.61 6.59
CA PRO A 66 -15.32 -13.06 6.38
C PRO A 66 -14.71 -13.55 5.06
N GLU A 67 -14.81 -12.75 4.00
CA GLU A 67 -14.30 -13.08 2.67
C GLU A 67 -12.80 -12.79 2.52
N GLY A 68 -12.12 -12.46 3.62
CA GLY A 68 -10.74 -11.99 3.64
C GLY A 68 -10.62 -10.47 3.56
N GLY A 69 -9.46 -9.98 3.98
CA GLY A 69 -9.23 -8.55 4.14
C GLY A 69 -9.80 -7.98 5.45
N PHE A 70 -9.88 -6.67 5.52
CA PHE A 70 -10.25 -5.95 6.75
C PHE A 70 -10.96 -4.64 6.43
N ALA A 71 -11.68 -4.11 7.40
CA ALA A 71 -12.34 -2.81 7.35
C ALA A 71 -12.22 -2.09 8.69
N HIS A 72 -12.52 -0.80 8.72
CA HIS A 72 -12.60 -0.07 9.98
C HIS A 72 -13.83 -0.47 10.79
N LEU A 73 -13.71 -0.36 12.11
CA LEU A 73 -14.83 -0.43 13.02
C LEU A 73 -15.64 0.88 12.96
N PRO A 74 -16.97 0.83 13.05
CA PRO A 74 -17.78 2.04 13.22
C PRO A 74 -17.56 2.66 14.61
N GLY A 75 -17.66 3.97 14.70
CA GLY A 75 -17.54 4.71 15.96
C GLY A 75 -16.65 5.93 15.86
N GLU A 76 -16.51 6.63 16.98
CA GLU A 76 -15.59 7.75 17.14
C GLU A 76 -14.37 7.29 17.95
N PHE A 77 -13.19 7.57 17.43
CA PHE A 77 -11.93 7.11 18.02
C PHE A 77 -10.96 8.27 18.18
N LYS A 78 -10.20 8.22 19.27
CA LYS A 78 -8.95 8.97 19.43
C LYS A 78 -7.79 8.00 19.20
N VAL A 79 -6.98 8.28 18.21
CA VAL A 79 -5.78 7.50 17.90
C VAL A 79 -4.56 8.29 18.38
N THR A 80 -3.68 7.64 19.15
CA THR A 80 -2.43 8.24 19.65
C THR A 80 -1.25 7.42 19.15
N LEU A 81 -0.33 8.07 18.43
CA LEU A 81 0.90 7.48 17.92
C LEU A 81 1.96 7.38 19.02
N PRO A 82 3.00 6.53 18.87
CA PRO A 82 4.09 6.39 19.85
C PRO A 82 4.80 7.72 20.17
N THR A 83 4.79 8.68 19.27
CA THR A 83 5.35 10.04 19.44
C THR A 83 4.47 10.97 20.29
N GLY A 84 3.30 10.52 20.74
CA GLY A 84 2.33 11.33 21.48
C GLY A 84 1.36 12.12 20.59
N HIS A 85 1.56 12.18 19.27
CA HIS A 85 0.61 12.82 18.37
C HIS A 85 -0.73 12.09 18.41
N SER A 86 -1.82 12.85 18.59
CA SER A 86 -3.18 12.31 18.65
C SER A 86 -4.08 12.98 17.63
N PHE A 87 -4.99 12.19 17.08
CA PHE A 87 -5.98 12.66 16.12
C PHE A 87 -7.32 11.93 16.29
N ARG A 88 -8.40 12.58 15.87
CA ARG A 88 -9.77 12.07 15.93
C ARG A 88 -10.15 11.41 14.61
N VAL A 89 -10.83 10.27 14.70
CA VAL A 89 -11.33 9.52 13.56
C VAL A 89 -12.77 9.13 13.82
N THR A 90 -13.67 9.53 12.94
CA THR A 90 -15.08 9.14 12.98
C THR A 90 -15.40 8.24 11.81
N HIS A 91 -15.85 7.02 12.08
CA HIS A 91 -16.34 6.07 11.09
C HIS A 91 -17.85 5.89 11.25
N GLY A 92 -18.58 6.02 10.15
CA GLY A 92 -20.01 5.72 10.10
C GLY A 92 -20.31 4.25 10.38
N THR A 93 -21.59 3.90 10.41
CA THR A 93 -22.07 2.52 10.69
C THR A 93 -21.53 1.48 9.71
N ASN A 94 -21.15 1.91 8.50
CA ASN A 94 -20.52 1.09 7.46
C ASN A 94 -18.97 1.03 7.54
N GLY A 95 -18.35 1.70 8.53
CA GLY A 95 -16.91 1.76 8.70
C GLY A 95 -16.20 2.78 7.79
N LEU A 96 -16.94 3.57 7.01
CA LEU A 96 -16.35 4.62 6.16
C LEU A 96 -16.09 5.88 6.98
N ARG A 97 -14.99 6.59 6.65
CA ARG A 97 -14.64 7.80 7.38
C ARG A 97 -15.58 8.97 7.06
N ALA A 98 -15.98 9.72 8.08
CA ALA A 98 -16.81 10.90 7.94
C ALA A 98 -16.19 11.95 7.01
N THR A 99 -17.04 12.63 6.22
CA THR A 99 -16.67 13.71 5.28
C THR A 99 -17.37 15.02 5.59
N HIS A 100 -18.28 15.01 6.58
CA HIS A 100 -18.97 16.18 7.12
C HIS A 100 -19.47 15.85 8.53
N PRO A 101 -19.81 16.85 9.35
CA PRO A 101 -20.47 16.61 10.63
C PRO A 101 -21.76 15.80 10.45
N PRO A 102 -22.20 15.03 11.45
CA PRO A 102 -23.49 14.37 11.40
C PRO A 102 -24.59 15.38 11.08
N SER A 103 -25.36 15.15 10.01
CA SER A 103 -26.48 16.02 9.68
C SER A 103 -27.67 15.68 10.59
N ALA A 104 -28.23 16.71 11.22
CA ALA A 104 -29.51 16.57 11.92
C ALA A 104 -30.64 16.66 10.91
N GLY A 105 -31.27 15.53 10.55
CA GLY A 105 -32.56 15.50 9.83
C GLY A 105 -32.47 15.33 8.31
N ASP A 106 -33.63 15.34 7.68
CA ASP A 106 -34.01 14.94 6.32
C ASP A 106 -33.30 15.67 5.16
N ALA A 107 -31.98 15.52 5.05
CA ALA A 107 -31.26 15.99 3.88
C ALA A 107 -31.75 15.22 2.63
N LYS A 108 -32.11 15.93 1.55
CA LYS A 108 -32.45 15.30 0.27
C LYS A 108 -31.29 14.44 -0.20
N PRO A 109 -31.56 13.24 -0.74
CA PRO A 109 -30.52 12.39 -1.34
C PRO A 109 -29.73 13.21 -2.37
N ARG A 110 -28.39 13.16 -2.23
CA ARG A 110 -27.45 13.79 -3.17
C ARG A 110 -26.78 12.70 -3.99
N PRO A 111 -26.35 12.99 -5.24
CA PRO A 111 -25.51 12.07 -5.99
C PRO A 111 -24.21 11.81 -5.24
N GLU A 112 -23.76 10.57 -5.22
CA GLU A 112 -22.57 10.21 -4.46
C GLU A 112 -21.30 10.32 -5.29
N LEU A 113 -20.26 10.91 -4.69
CA LEU A 113 -18.87 10.91 -5.19
C LEU A 113 -18.06 9.99 -4.30
N TRP A 114 -17.64 8.83 -4.81
CA TRP A 114 -16.84 7.89 -4.04
C TRP A 114 -15.35 8.14 -4.26
N ILE A 115 -14.62 8.35 -3.19
CA ILE A 115 -13.16 8.50 -3.19
C ILE A 115 -12.57 7.30 -2.46
N LEU A 116 -12.02 6.36 -3.23
CA LEU A 116 -11.47 5.10 -2.72
C LEU A 116 -9.94 5.19 -2.68
N GLY A 117 -9.33 4.64 -1.63
CA GLY A 117 -7.89 4.74 -1.46
C GLY A 117 -7.34 3.97 -0.25
N CYS A 118 -6.15 4.36 0.15
CA CYS A 118 -5.45 3.80 1.29
C CYS A 118 -5.44 4.76 2.49
N SER A 119 -4.43 4.66 3.37
CA SER A 119 -4.24 5.55 4.53
C SER A 119 -4.14 7.03 4.15
N LEU A 120 -3.65 7.36 2.95
CA LEU A 120 -3.56 8.73 2.48
C LEU A 120 -4.96 9.32 2.19
N THR A 121 -5.86 8.51 1.67
CA THR A 121 -7.26 8.87 1.42
C THR A 121 -8.07 8.85 2.72
N HIS A 122 -7.87 7.83 3.55
CA HIS A 122 -8.43 7.80 4.89
C HIS A 122 -8.06 9.06 5.67
N GLY A 123 -6.85 9.60 5.47
CA GLY A 123 -6.31 10.73 6.19
C GLY A 123 -5.71 10.31 7.54
N TRP A 124 -4.89 9.24 7.53
CA TRP A 124 -4.17 8.82 8.73
C TRP A 124 -3.37 9.97 9.33
N SER A 125 -3.33 10.04 10.66
CA SER A 125 -2.65 11.10 11.42
C SER A 125 -3.29 12.49 11.34
N LEU A 126 -4.55 12.59 10.86
CA LEU A 126 -5.33 13.82 10.76
C LEU A 126 -6.68 13.68 11.45
N ASN A 127 -7.22 14.79 11.95
CA ASN A 127 -8.64 14.89 12.30
C ASN A 127 -9.52 14.80 11.04
N ASP A 128 -10.81 14.52 11.23
CA ASP A 128 -11.74 14.31 10.12
C ASP A 128 -11.79 15.50 9.17
N GLU A 129 -11.89 16.72 9.72
CA GLU A 129 -11.99 17.98 9.00
C GLU A 129 -10.75 18.36 8.19
N ASP A 130 -9.60 17.73 8.48
CA ASP A 130 -8.34 17.98 7.81
C ASP A 130 -8.08 17.08 6.61
N THR A 131 -8.91 16.05 6.41
CA THR A 131 -8.75 15.09 5.31
C THR A 131 -9.19 15.70 3.98
N TYR A 132 -8.53 15.28 2.88
CA TYR A 132 -8.91 15.81 1.57
C TYR A 132 -10.33 15.42 1.13
N PRO A 133 -10.90 14.23 1.45
CA PRO A 133 -12.29 13.95 1.11
C PRO A 133 -13.28 14.87 1.84
N TRP A 134 -13.02 15.23 3.11
CA TRP A 134 -13.83 16.23 3.81
C TRP A 134 -13.78 17.60 3.13
N ARG A 135 -12.59 18.02 2.70
CA ARG A 135 -12.40 19.30 1.99
C ARG A 135 -13.06 19.29 0.61
N VAL A 136 -13.05 18.15 -0.08
CA VAL A 136 -13.80 17.93 -1.34
C VAL A 136 -15.31 18.06 -1.08
N GLN A 137 -15.82 17.46 0.01
CA GLN A 137 -17.22 17.60 0.41
C GLN A 137 -17.62 19.07 0.64
N ALA A 138 -16.78 19.83 1.34
CA ALA A 138 -17.03 21.24 1.58
C ALA A 138 -17.01 22.08 0.28
N ALA A 139 -16.19 21.69 -0.71
CA ALA A 139 -16.06 22.39 -1.99
C ALA A 139 -17.11 21.96 -3.04
N LEU A 140 -17.71 20.80 -2.90
CA LEU A 140 -18.73 20.22 -3.79
C LEU A 140 -19.97 19.81 -2.97
N PRO A 141 -20.71 20.77 -2.39
CA PRO A 141 -21.84 20.49 -1.50
C PRO A 141 -23.02 19.82 -2.22
N GLU A 142 -23.05 19.86 -3.55
CA GLU A 142 -24.05 19.16 -4.38
C GLU A 142 -23.90 17.65 -4.36
N PHE A 143 -22.74 17.13 -3.95
CA PHE A 143 -22.49 15.69 -3.77
C PHE A 143 -22.58 15.26 -2.32
N GLU A 144 -22.83 13.97 -2.13
CA GLU A 144 -22.47 13.22 -0.93
C GLU A 144 -21.13 12.55 -1.17
N VAL A 145 -20.05 13.05 -0.54
CA VAL A 145 -18.72 12.47 -0.69
C VAL A 145 -18.55 11.28 0.24
N VAL A 146 -18.21 10.15 -0.32
CA VAL A 146 -17.92 8.90 0.40
C VAL A 146 -16.41 8.71 0.49
N ASN A 147 -15.84 8.79 1.69
CA ASN A 147 -14.45 8.47 1.95
C ASN A 147 -14.27 6.97 2.17
N GLY A 148 -13.93 6.24 1.12
CA GLY A 148 -13.59 4.80 1.14
C GLY A 148 -12.11 4.53 1.29
N GLY A 149 -11.34 5.43 1.90
CA GLY A 149 -9.95 5.19 2.24
C GLY A 149 -9.82 4.20 3.40
N VAL A 150 -8.99 3.17 3.25
CA VAL A 150 -8.67 2.22 4.32
C VAL A 150 -7.16 2.03 4.40
N SER A 151 -6.59 2.24 5.59
CA SER A 151 -5.14 2.11 5.80
C SER A 151 -4.66 0.71 5.44
N GLY A 152 -3.63 0.62 4.60
CA GLY A 152 -3.09 -0.67 4.15
C GLY A 152 -3.69 -1.21 2.85
N TYR A 153 -4.73 -0.60 2.29
CA TYR A 153 -5.31 -1.03 1.03
C TYR A 153 -4.37 -0.77 -0.16
N GLY A 154 -4.39 -1.71 -1.12
CA GLY A 154 -3.95 -1.53 -2.50
C GLY A 154 -5.17 -1.38 -3.42
N THR A 155 -4.95 -1.28 -4.72
CA THR A 155 -6.00 -1.10 -5.73
C THR A 155 -7.02 -2.26 -5.74
N LEU A 156 -6.55 -3.50 -5.51
CA LEU A 156 -7.45 -4.66 -5.39
C LEU A 156 -8.46 -4.47 -4.25
N HIS A 157 -7.99 -4.08 -3.07
CA HIS A 157 -8.85 -3.91 -1.89
C HIS A 157 -9.85 -2.77 -2.09
N GLN A 158 -9.43 -1.69 -2.73
CA GLN A 158 -10.32 -0.59 -3.12
C GLN A 158 -11.43 -1.08 -4.06
N ARG A 159 -11.09 -1.95 -5.02
CA ARG A 159 -12.05 -2.55 -5.94
C ARG A 159 -13.02 -3.50 -5.23
N LEU A 160 -12.55 -4.30 -4.27
CA LEU A 160 -13.43 -5.15 -3.46
C LEU A 160 -14.40 -4.30 -2.64
N LEU A 161 -13.92 -3.22 -2.00
CA LEU A 161 -14.78 -2.27 -1.31
C LEU A 161 -15.79 -1.60 -2.25
N PHE A 162 -15.37 -1.19 -3.44
CA PHE A 162 -16.28 -0.64 -4.45
C PHE A 162 -17.41 -1.60 -4.81
N GLN A 163 -17.11 -2.89 -4.99
CA GLN A 163 -18.13 -3.91 -5.28
C GLN A 163 -19.12 -4.07 -4.14
N GLU A 164 -18.65 -3.98 -2.91
CA GLU A 164 -19.51 -4.05 -1.73
C GLU A 164 -20.38 -2.79 -1.59
N LEU A 165 -19.81 -1.61 -1.84
CA LEU A 165 -20.57 -0.36 -1.83
C LEU A 165 -21.65 -0.33 -2.93
N LEU A 166 -21.37 -0.87 -4.12
CA LEU A 166 -22.39 -0.99 -5.18
C LEU A 166 -23.62 -1.80 -4.73
N LYS A 167 -23.41 -2.88 -3.96
CA LYS A 167 -24.52 -3.70 -3.42
C LYS A 167 -25.31 -2.95 -2.35
N GLN A 168 -24.62 -2.17 -1.51
CA GLN A 168 -25.22 -1.51 -0.36
C GLN A 168 -25.88 -0.17 -0.69
N ARG A 169 -25.30 0.59 -1.63
CA ARG A 169 -25.63 1.99 -1.88
C ARG A 169 -26.11 2.28 -3.31
N GLY A 170 -25.95 1.32 -4.23
CA GLY A 170 -26.22 1.53 -5.64
C GLY A 170 -25.06 2.22 -6.37
N LYS A 171 -25.35 2.82 -7.53
CA LYS A 171 -24.34 3.41 -8.41
C LYS A 171 -23.98 4.84 -7.97
N PRO A 172 -22.69 5.16 -7.81
CA PRO A 172 -22.25 6.53 -7.58
C PRO A 172 -22.33 7.35 -8.88
N ALA A 173 -22.41 8.67 -8.73
CA ALA A 173 -22.30 9.59 -9.86
C ALA A 173 -20.86 9.66 -10.42
N VAL A 174 -19.85 9.46 -9.56
CA VAL A 174 -18.43 9.43 -9.95
C VAL A 174 -17.65 8.54 -8.96
N VAL A 175 -16.69 7.78 -9.49
CA VAL A 175 -15.69 7.06 -8.70
C VAL A 175 -14.31 7.65 -8.95
N VAL A 176 -13.60 7.99 -7.88
CA VAL A 176 -12.20 8.39 -7.87
C VAL A 176 -11.39 7.31 -7.13
N VAL A 177 -10.41 6.74 -7.81
CA VAL A 177 -9.49 5.74 -7.26
C VAL A 177 -8.14 6.41 -7.02
N ALA A 178 -7.78 6.60 -5.76
CA ALA A 178 -6.48 7.14 -5.40
C ALA A 178 -5.41 6.06 -5.57
N TYR A 179 -4.39 6.33 -6.38
CA TYR A 179 -3.29 5.43 -6.68
C TYR A 179 -1.95 6.01 -6.27
N GLY A 180 -1.10 5.19 -5.65
CA GLY A 180 0.33 5.42 -5.45
C GLY A 180 1.10 4.16 -5.83
N LEU A 181 2.37 4.30 -6.25
CA LEU A 181 3.19 3.17 -6.72
C LEU A 181 3.30 2.06 -5.67
N PHE A 182 3.26 2.42 -4.40
CA PHE A 182 3.25 1.45 -3.28
C PHE A 182 2.00 0.55 -3.23
N HIS A 183 0.96 0.80 -4.03
CA HIS A 183 -0.17 -0.13 -4.19
C HIS A 183 0.22 -1.38 -4.97
N ASP A 184 1.25 -1.31 -5.81
CA ASP A 184 1.68 -2.42 -6.67
C ASP A 184 2.05 -3.64 -5.84
N TYR A 185 2.95 -3.50 -4.89
CA TYR A 185 3.35 -4.59 -4.01
C TYR A 185 2.27 -5.01 -3.00
N ARG A 186 1.29 -4.13 -2.72
CA ARG A 186 0.11 -4.48 -1.92
C ARG A 186 -0.86 -5.36 -2.70
N ASN A 187 -1.07 -5.06 -3.99
CA ASN A 187 -1.94 -5.83 -4.86
C ASN A 187 -1.47 -7.26 -5.05
N THR A 188 -0.17 -7.50 -5.03
CA THR A 188 0.45 -8.82 -5.20
C THR A 188 0.86 -9.47 -3.87
N TYR A 189 0.72 -8.79 -2.76
CA TYR A 189 1.05 -9.29 -1.41
C TYR A 189 2.43 -9.94 -1.33
N VAL A 190 3.42 -9.32 -1.96
CA VAL A 190 4.83 -9.77 -1.92
C VAL A 190 5.48 -9.46 -0.56
N ARG A 191 6.63 -10.10 -0.30
CA ARG A 191 7.32 -10.05 1.01
C ARG A 191 7.58 -8.65 1.55
N ILE A 192 7.87 -7.67 0.69
CA ILE A 192 8.08 -6.28 1.13
C ILE A 192 6.83 -5.74 1.84
N TRP A 193 5.64 -6.09 1.35
CA TRP A 193 4.39 -5.69 1.98
C TRP A 193 4.07 -6.54 3.21
N GLN A 194 4.27 -7.85 3.18
CA GLN A 194 4.11 -8.71 4.34
C GLN A 194 4.96 -8.20 5.52
N LYS A 195 6.22 -7.86 5.25
CA LYS A 195 7.16 -7.28 6.22
C LYS A 195 6.68 -5.95 6.81
N GLY A 196 6.09 -5.09 5.97
CA GLY A 196 5.55 -3.79 6.39
C GLY A 196 4.21 -3.90 7.11
N PHE A 197 3.39 -4.89 6.78
CA PHE A 197 2.02 -5.03 7.28
C PHE A 197 1.91 -5.88 8.56
N ALA A 198 2.58 -7.02 8.61
CA ALA A 198 2.44 -7.99 9.71
C ALA A 198 2.72 -7.41 11.11
N PRO A 199 3.71 -6.51 11.33
CA PRO A 199 3.94 -5.91 12.65
C PRO A 199 2.77 -5.06 13.16
N TYR A 200 1.95 -4.54 12.26
CA TYR A 200 0.77 -3.71 12.58
C TYR A 200 -0.53 -4.52 12.65
N ASN A 201 -0.51 -5.77 12.14
CA ASN A 201 -1.69 -6.63 12.18
C ASN A 201 -2.00 -7.05 13.63
N ARG A 202 -3.19 -6.69 14.12
CA ARG A 202 -3.73 -7.06 15.43
C ARG A 202 -4.99 -7.93 15.29
N LEU A 203 -5.29 -8.39 14.07
CA LEU A 203 -6.47 -9.19 13.77
C LEU A 203 -6.05 -10.66 13.70
N PRO A 204 -6.55 -11.53 14.59
CA PRO A 204 -6.31 -12.96 14.50
C PRO A 204 -6.89 -13.50 13.19
N ASP A 205 -6.24 -14.49 12.62
CA ASP A 205 -6.68 -15.24 11.43
C ASP A 205 -6.98 -14.38 10.19
N LEU A 206 -6.40 -13.17 10.13
CA LEU A 206 -6.56 -12.30 8.97
C LEU A 206 -5.93 -12.93 7.73
N THR A 207 -6.73 -13.09 6.68
CA THR A 207 -6.27 -13.37 5.33
C THR A 207 -6.22 -12.10 4.50
N TYR A 208 -5.16 -11.94 3.70
CA TYR A 208 -4.94 -10.77 2.86
C TYR A 208 -5.19 -11.13 1.39
N PRO A 209 -6.22 -10.55 0.74
CA PRO A 209 -6.50 -10.78 -0.68
C PRO A 209 -5.40 -10.22 -1.57
N PHE A 210 -5.04 -10.95 -2.63
CA PHE A 210 -4.08 -10.50 -3.62
C PHE A 210 -4.46 -10.95 -5.03
N ALA A 211 -3.79 -10.39 -6.02
CA ALA A 211 -3.98 -10.72 -7.43
C ALA A 211 -2.67 -11.13 -8.09
N ARG A 212 -2.77 -11.94 -9.14
CA ARG A 212 -1.66 -12.35 -10.01
C ARG A 212 -2.11 -12.27 -11.47
N LEU A 213 -1.13 -12.21 -12.36
CA LEU A 213 -1.36 -12.42 -13.79
C LEU A 213 -0.98 -13.85 -14.17
N THR A 214 -1.86 -14.52 -14.93
CA THR A 214 -1.53 -15.77 -15.58
C THR A 214 -0.49 -15.56 -16.69
N ALA A 215 0.02 -16.63 -17.26
CA ALA A 215 0.89 -16.56 -18.44
C ALA A 215 0.20 -15.89 -19.66
N THR A 216 -1.14 -15.95 -19.73
CA THR A 216 -1.96 -15.31 -20.76
C THR A 216 -2.32 -13.85 -20.44
N GLY A 217 -1.91 -13.33 -19.28
CA GLY A 217 -2.17 -11.95 -18.84
C GLY A 217 -3.53 -11.75 -18.17
N GLU A 218 -4.24 -12.81 -17.83
CA GLU A 218 -5.52 -12.75 -17.12
C GLU A 218 -5.31 -12.58 -15.61
N LEU A 219 -6.18 -11.80 -14.95
CA LEU A 219 -6.16 -11.63 -13.50
C LEU A 219 -6.73 -12.86 -12.80
N THR A 220 -5.97 -13.37 -11.85
CA THR A 220 -6.43 -14.35 -10.85
C THR A 220 -6.38 -13.72 -9.45
N TYR A 221 -7.24 -14.22 -8.57
CA TYR A 221 -7.42 -13.68 -7.21
C TYR A 221 -7.25 -14.82 -6.22
N ASP A 222 -6.57 -14.53 -5.13
CA ASP A 222 -6.33 -15.47 -4.04
C ASP A 222 -6.19 -14.70 -2.71
N ALA A 223 -6.04 -15.40 -1.58
CA ALA A 223 -5.80 -14.81 -0.28
C ALA A 223 -4.80 -15.66 0.51
N ALA A 224 -3.97 -15.01 1.32
CA ALA A 224 -2.99 -15.65 2.16
C ALA A 224 -3.03 -15.10 3.59
N PRO A 225 -2.60 -15.88 4.61
CA PRO A 225 -2.48 -15.39 5.98
C PRO A 225 -1.66 -14.09 6.05
N ALA A 226 -2.12 -13.12 6.83
CA ALA A 226 -1.45 -11.83 6.98
C ALA A 226 -0.24 -11.94 7.94
N THR A 227 0.75 -12.71 7.54
CA THR A 227 1.95 -13.03 8.30
C THR A 227 3.22 -12.67 7.51
N TYR A 228 4.33 -12.56 8.23
CA TYR A 228 5.66 -12.40 7.66
C TYR A 228 6.62 -13.39 8.32
N SER A 229 7.34 -14.16 7.50
CA SER A 229 8.39 -15.08 7.96
C SER A 229 9.75 -14.46 7.74
N GLU A 230 10.48 -14.20 8.83
CA GLU A 230 11.83 -13.66 8.77
C GLU A 230 12.83 -14.68 8.25
N TRP A 231 13.85 -14.22 7.56
CA TRP A 231 14.98 -15.09 7.20
C TRP A 231 15.83 -15.41 8.43
N PRO A 232 16.46 -16.59 8.48
CA PRO A 232 17.43 -16.89 9.53
C PRO A 232 18.50 -15.79 9.62
N LEU A 233 18.86 -15.37 10.81
CA LEU A 233 19.85 -14.34 11.11
C LEU A 233 19.50 -12.90 10.62
N GLN A 234 18.29 -12.65 10.08
CA GLN A 234 17.90 -11.32 9.56
C GLN A 234 17.96 -10.22 10.64
N ARG A 235 17.68 -10.58 11.91
CA ARG A 235 17.77 -9.65 13.05
C ARG A 235 19.19 -9.45 13.59
N GLN A 236 20.15 -10.29 13.21
CA GLN A 236 21.52 -10.26 13.70
C GLN A 236 22.51 -9.74 12.64
N SER A 237 22.23 -9.97 11.36
CA SER A 237 23.10 -9.69 10.24
C SER A 237 22.57 -8.61 9.32
N ALA A 238 23.39 -7.57 9.12
CA ALA A 238 23.14 -6.52 8.15
C ALA A 238 23.21 -7.05 6.71
N LEU A 239 24.13 -8.00 6.43
CA LEU A 239 24.24 -8.64 5.12
C LEU A 239 23.00 -9.45 4.79
N VAL A 240 22.50 -10.28 5.72
CA VAL A 240 21.28 -11.09 5.50
C VAL A 240 20.08 -10.20 5.27
N HIS A 241 19.93 -9.12 6.03
CA HIS A 241 18.86 -8.16 5.82
C HIS A 241 18.96 -7.46 4.46
N TRP A 242 20.17 -7.07 4.03
CA TRP A 242 20.40 -6.50 2.71
C TRP A 242 20.05 -7.50 1.59
N LEU A 243 20.49 -8.76 1.70
CA LEU A 243 20.15 -9.82 0.74
C LEU A 243 18.65 -10.06 0.66
N GLU A 244 17.96 -10.03 1.79
CA GLU A 244 16.50 -10.14 1.84
C GLU A 244 15.83 -8.96 1.11
N GLN A 245 16.33 -7.74 1.28
CA GLN A 245 15.81 -6.58 0.53
C GLN A 245 15.99 -6.73 -0.99
N GLN A 246 17.14 -7.27 -1.44
CA GLN A 246 17.36 -7.55 -2.86
C GLN A 246 16.39 -8.64 -3.37
N ALA A 247 16.15 -9.67 -2.57
CA ALA A 247 15.20 -10.73 -2.90
C ALA A 247 13.76 -10.19 -3.00
N ASN A 248 13.37 -9.27 -2.11
CA ASN A 248 12.05 -8.62 -2.16
C ASN A 248 11.84 -7.83 -3.45
N VAL A 249 12.86 -7.07 -3.90
CA VAL A 249 12.81 -6.35 -5.18
C VAL A 249 12.72 -7.31 -6.36
N ALA A 250 13.46 -8.41 -6.31
CA ALA A 250 13.40 -9.45 -7.35
C ALA A 250 12.03 -10.15 -7.38
N GLU A 251 11.43 -10.41 -6.22
CA GLU A 251 10.09 -10.98 -6.09
C GLU A 251 9.04 -10.05 -6.72
N GLU A 252 9.04 -8.75 -6.38
CA GLU A 252 8.11 -7.76 -6.91
C GLU A 252 8.14 -7.71 -8.45
N ARG A 253 9.36 -7.76 -9.03
CA ARG A 253 9.55 -7.82 -10.48
C ARG A 253 9.03 -9.12 -11.08
N ARG A 254 9.30 -10.27 -10.45
CA ARG A 254 8.83 -11.59 -10.89
C ARG A 254 7.31 -11.68 -10.87
N GLU A 255 6.68 -11.13 -9.83
CA GLU A 255 5.22 -11.09 -9.69
C GLU A 255 4.56 -10.04 -10.57
N LYS A 256 5.34 -9.22 -11.31
CA LYS A 256 4.85 -8.19 -12.22
C LYS A 256 3.84 -7.24 -11.54
N SER A 257 4.17 -6.79 -10.34
CA SER A 257 3.23 -6.04 -9.47
C SER A 257 2.65 -4.79 -10.14
N HIS A 258 3.44 -4.12 -10.98
CA HIS A 258 3.00 -2.95 -11.74
C HIS A 258 1.98 -3.32 -12.83
N GLU A 259 2.24 -4.41 -13.57
CA GLU A 259 1.34 -4.92 -14.60
C GLU A 259 0.03 -5.44 -13.99
N VAL A 260 0.09 -6.08 -12.82
CA VAL A 260 -1.11 -6.46 -12.04
C VAL A 260 -1.96 -5.22 -11.73
N SER A 261 -1.34 -4.13 -11.27
CA SER A 261 -2.05 -2.87 -10.98
C SER A 261 -2.70 -2.27 -12.23
N ARG A 262 -2.01 -2.27 -13.37
CA ARG A 262 -2.57 -1.85 -14.66
C ARG A 262 -3.78 -2.71 -15.06
N ALA A 263 -3.66 -4.01 -14.95
CA ALA A 263 -4.76 -4.93 -15.28
C ALA A 263 -5.97 -4.73 -14.33
N LEU A 264 -5.74 -4.51 -13.05
CA LEU A 264 -6.78 -4.19 -12.08
C LEU A 264 -7.52 -2.89 -12.44
N LEU A 265 -6.79 -1.83 -12.75
CA LEU A 265 -7.37 -0.53 -13.13
C LEU A 265 -8.12 -0.62 -14.45
N ALA A 266 -7.57 -1.30 -15.48
CA ALA A 266 -8.24 -1.50 -16.77
C ALA A 266 -9.56 -2.28 -16.62
N ASN A 267 -9.51 -3.39 -15.88
CA ASN A 267 -10.68 -4.22 -15.61
C ASN A 267 -11.77 -3.45 -14.85
N TRP A 268 -11.36 -2.65 -13.86
CA TRP A 268 -12.28 -1.84 -13.06
C TRP A 268 -12.89 -0.69 -13.89
N ALA A 269 -12.07 0.04 -14.63
CA ALA A 269 -12.55 1.09 -15.54
C ALA A 269 -13.54 0.54 -16.60
N GLY A 270 -13.23 -0.64 -17.16
CA GLY A 270 -14.12 -1.33 -18.09
C GLY A 270 -15.47 -1.73 -17.46
N ALA A 271 -15.47 -2.16 -16.21
CA ALA A 271 -16.70 -2.46 -15.47
C ALA A 271 -17.52 -1.18 -15.21
N CYS A 272 -16.87 -0.09 -14.78
CA CYS A 272 -17.51 1.21 -14.58
C CYS A 272 -18.10 1.75 -15.88
N LEU A 273 -17.38 1.62 -17.01
CA LEU A 273 -17.86 2.05 -18.33
C LEU A 273 -19.15 1.33 -18.74
N LYS A 274 -19.23 0.01 -18.54
CA LYS A 274 -20.43 -0.81 -18.83
C LYS A 274 -21.63 -0.37 -17.99
N GLU A 275 -21.38 0.10 -16.77
CA GLU A 275 -22.42 0.57 -15.84
C GLU A 275 -22.74 2.07 -15.97
N GLY A 276 -22.05 2.78 -16.89
CA GLY A 276 -22.21 4.23 -17.07
C GLY A 276 -21.64 5.07 -15.92
N ILE A 277 -20.74 4.52 -15.11
CA ILE A 277 -20.13 5.19 -13.96
C ILE A 277 -18.84 5.90 -14.43
N PRO A 278 -18.74 7.24 -14.33
CA PRO A 278 -17.51 7.96 -14.54
C PRO A 278 -16.41 7.51 -13.59
N PHE A 279 -15.25 7.09 -14.15
CA PHE A 279 -14.13 6.53 -13.43
C PHE A 279 -12.88 7.41 -13.61
N VAL A 280 -12.23 7.76 -12.50
CA VAL A 280 -11.05 8.62 -12.47
C VAL A 280 -9.96 7.97 -11.62
N VAL A 281 -8.72 7.94 -12.11
CA VAL A 281 -7.54 7.58 -11.32
C VAL A 281 -6.82 8.85 -10.86
N ALA A 282 -6.72 9.05 -9.56
CA ALA A 282 -6.01 10.16 -8.93
C ALA A 282 -4.65 9.69 -8.39
N GLY A 283 -3.55 10.15 -8.98
CA GLY A 283 -2.20 9.91 -8.45
C GLY A 283 -2.01 10.68 -7.16
N ILE A 284 -1.83 9.97 -6.05
CA ILE A 284 -1.73 10.55 -4.71
C ILE A 284 -0.29 10.60 -4.18
N SER A 285 0.65 9.99 -4.90
CA SER A 285 2.09 10.01 -4.61
C SER A 285 2.87 10.50 -5.84
N SER A 286 4.01 11.16 -5.61
CA SER A 286 4.81 11.78 -6.67
C SER A 286 5.36 10.79 -7.71
N ASP A 287 5.39 9.50 -7.38
CA ASP A 287 5.83 8.40 -8.25
C ASP A 287 4.70 7.78 -9.09
N ALA A 288 3.47 8.29 -9.00
CA ALA A 288 2.33 7.80 -9.76
C ALA A 288 2.35 8.18 -11.25
N GLY A 289 3.22 9.11 -11.66
CA GLY A 289 3.28 9.67 -13.02
C GLY A 289 3.18 8.63 -14.14
N PRO A 290 4.03 7.59 -14.20
CA PRO A 290 3.98 6.57 -15.24
C PRO A 290 2.64 5.82 -15.32
N MET A 291 1.98 5.57 -14.20
CA MET A 291 0.64 4.96 -14.18
C MET A 291 -0.41 5.92 -14.74
N LEU A 292 -0.35 7.20 -14.40
CA LEU A 292 -1.29 8.19 -14.91
C LEU A 292 -1.14 8.42 -16.42
N GLU A 293 0.10 8.37 -16.95
CA GLU A 293 0.36 8.41 -18.40
C GLU A 293 -0.22 7.19 -19.10
N TRP A 294 0.01 6.00 -18.55
CA TRP A 294 -0.60 4.79 -19.07
C TRP A 294 -2.14 4.87 -19.01
N CYS A 295 -2.74 5.32 -17.92
CA CYS A 295 -4.20 5.53 -17.84
C CYS A 295 -4.70 6.39 -19.00
N ARG A 296 -4.06 7.53 -19.26
CA ARG A 296 -4.43 8.40 -20.39
C ARG A 296 -4.29 7.72 -21.74
N SER A 297 -3.24 6.93 -21.93
CA SER A 297 -2.99 6.23 -23.20
C SER A 297 -4.06 5.16 -23.54
N VAL A 298 -4.74 4.63 -22.51
CA VAL A 298 -5.84 3.66 -22.65
C VAL A 298 -7.23 4.26 -22.44
N GLY A 299 -7.34 5.60 -22.41
CA GLY A 299 -8.61 6.31 -22.30
C GLY A 299 -9.20 6.41 -20.90
N ILE A 300 -8.45 6.06 -19.85
CA ILE A 300 -8.87 6.24 -18.46
C ILE A 300 -8.56 7.68 -18.01
N LYS A 301 -9.58 8.41 -17.54
CA LYS A 301 -9.39 9.75 -16.98
C LYS A 301 -8.44 9.68 -15.78
N SER A 302 -7.43 10.54 -15.75
CA SER A 302 -6.48 10.58 -14.66
C SER A 302 -6.01 11.99 -14.32
N VAL A 303 -5.68 12.21 -13.06
CA VAL A 303 -5.20 13.48 -12.50
C VAL A 303 -4.08 13.24 -11.50
N ASP A 304 -3.07 14.08 -11.53
CA ASP A 304 -2.05 14.11 -10.47
C ASP A 304 -2.48 15.10 -9.37
N ILE A 305 -2.86 14.56 -8.21
CA ILE A 305 -3.19 15.37 -7.03
C ILE A 305 -2.03 15.42 -6.02
N SER A 306 -0.92 14.73 -6.29
CA SER A 306 0.19 14.59 -5.36
C SER A 306 0.90 15.91 -5.02
N VAL A 307 1.60 15.89 -3.89
CA VAL A 307 2.58 16.91 -3.49
C VAL A 307 3.87 16.20 -3.08
N PRO A 308 5.03 16.85 -3.22
CA PRO A 308 6.30 16.30 -2.74
C PRO A 308 6.28 16.16 -1.21
N LEU A 309 6.21 14.92 -0.71
CA LEU A 309 6.18 14.66 0.74
C LEU A 309 7.54 14.89 1.41
N THR A 310 8.62 15.06 0.64
CA THR A 310 9.96 15.43 1.13
C THR A 310 10.08 16.92 1.46
N GLU A 311 9.16 17.75 0.98
CA GLU A 311 9.13 19.17 1.32
C GLU A 311 8.58 19.39 2.74
N SER A 312 9.18 20.33 3.45
CA SER A 312 8.80 20.68 4.82
C SER A 312 7.33 21.08 4.93
N GLY A 313 6.67 20.53 5.93
CA GLY A 313 5.25 20.77 6.22
C GLY A 313 4.26 19.99 5.35
N ASN A 314 4.71 19.17 4.40
CA ASN A 314 3.82 18.32 3.61
C ASN A 314 3.55 16.95 4.27
N THR A 315 4.29 16.61 5.34
CA THR A 315 4.01 15.44 6.18
C THR A 315 3.75 15.86 7.63
N ASN A 316 3.26 14.94 8.44
CA ASN A 316 3.09 15.12 9.89
C ASN A 316 4.40 14.83 10.67
N ALA A 317 5.56 14.96 9.99
CA ALA A 317 6.85 14.82 10.66
C ALA A 317 7.00 15.84 11.80
N PRO A 318 7.66 15.47 12.92
CA PRO A 318 8.40 14.22 13.13
C PRO A 318 7.52 13.05 13.62
N HIS A 319 6.21 13.21 13.72
CA HIS A 319 5.32 12.23 14.33
C HIS A 319 4.99 11.06 13.40
N ASP A 320 4.75 11.40 12.13
CA ASP A 320 4.29 10.44 11.13
C ASP A 320 4.68 10.92 9.72
N GLY A 321 4.99 9.98 8.82
CA GLY A 321 5.34 10.28 7.42
C GLY A 321 4.12 10.47 6.50
N HIS A 322 2.88 10.35 7.01
CA HIS A 322 1.68 10.58 6.21
C HIS A 322 1.48 12.07 5.89
N PRO A 323 0.74 12.38 4.79
CA PRO A 323 0.48 13.74 4.36
C PRO A 323 -0.19 14.59 5.44
N SER A 324 0.30 15.80 5.63
CA SER A 324 -0.23 16.78 6.58
C SER A 324 -1.57 17.38 6.12
N ALA A 325 -2.23 18.16 6.99
CA ALA A 325 -3.40 18.95 6.64
C ALA A 325 -3.13 19.95 5.48
N LYS A 326 -1.89 20.47 5.37
CA LYS A 326 -1.44 21.31 4.24
C LYS A 326 -1.46 20.52 2.93
N ALA A 327 -0.88 19.31 2.91
CA ALA A 327 -0.87 18.45 1.73
C ALA A 327 -2.30 18.02 1.32
N ASN A 328 -3.14 17.66 2.30
CA ASN A 328 -4.53 17.28 2.07
C ASN A 328 -5.37 18.42 1.48
N ARG A 329 -5.07 19.68 1.83
CA ARG A 329 -5.70 20.83 1.19
C ARG A 329 -5.38 20.87 -0.30
N VAL A 330 -4.12 20.73 -0.68
CA VAL A 330 -3.69 20.73 -2.09
C VAL A 330 -4.28 19.55 -2.86
N TYR A 331 -4.37 18.37 -2.24
CA TYR A 331 -5.04 17.21 -2.85
C TYR A 331 -6.49 17.52 -3.19
N ALA A 332 -7.23 18.13 -2.25
CA ALA A 332 -8.62 18.52 -2.46
C ALA A 332 -8.77 19.57 -3.58
N GLU A 333 -7.94 20.61 -3.56
CA GLU A 333 -7.96 21.70 -4.56
C GLU A 333 -7.74 21.14 -5.97
N LYS A 334 -6.69 20.34 -6.18
CA LYS A 334 -6.40 19.72 -7.49
C LYS A 334 -7.50 18.77 -7.95
N LEU A 335 -8.06 17.96 -7.05
CA LEU A 335 -9.14 17.03 -7.40
C LEU A 335 -10.42 17.79 -7.78
N VAL A 336 -10.82 18.78 -6.99
CA VAL A 336 -12.01 19.61 -7.26
C VAL A 336 -11.88 20.36 -8.59
N GLU A 337 -10.72 20.97 -8.85
CA GLU A 337 -10.43 21.62 -10.13
C GLU A 337 -10.59 20.65 -11.30
N PHE A 338 -10.02 19.46 -11.20
CA PHE A 338 -10.12 18.43 -12.23
C PHE A 338 -11.58 17.99 -12.46
N LEU A 339 -12.33 17.73 -11.40
CA LEU A 339 -13.73 17.30 -11.49
C LEU A 339 -14.59 18.39 -12.17
N ARG A 340 -14.39 19.66 -11.80
CA ARG A 340 -15.09 20.81 -12.42
C ARG A 340 -14.74 20.96 -13.89
N LYS A 341 -13.45 20.95 -14.23
CA LYS A 341 -12.96 21.09 -15.60
C LYS A 341 -13.49 20.00 -16.55
N ASN A 342 -13.71 18.79 -16.03
CA ASN A 342 -14.21 17.65 -16.81
C ASN A 342 -15.74 17.49 -16.77
N GLY A 343 -16.47 18.45 -16.20
CA GLY A 343 -17.92 18.39 -16.09
C GLY A 343 -18.47 17.31 -15.18
N LEU A 344 -17.61 16.71 -14.34
CA LEU A 344 -17.96 15.60 -13.46
C LEU A 344 -18.67 16.03 -12.18
N GLN A 345 -18.79 17.35 -11.95
CA GLN A 345 -19.61 17.93 -10.87
C GLN A 345 -21.09 18.05 -11.21
N LYS A 346 -21.49 17.83 -12.46
CA LYS A 346 -22.89 17.87 -12.84
C LYS A 346 -23.48 16.47 -12.65
N SER A 347 -24.40 16.32 -11.71
CA SER A 347 -25.24 15.11 -11.64
C SER A 347 -25.95 14.98 -12.98
N THR A 348 -25.70 13.89 -13.71
CA THR A 348 -26.58 13.50 -14.80
C THR A 348 -27.93 13.16 -14.17
N PRO A 349 -29.04 13.74 -14.63
CA PRO A 349 -30.35 13.53 -14.06
C PRO A 349 -30.77 12.05 -14.15
#